data_6d811132e2122330d4f67c8c2309e0f9
#
_entry.id   6d811132e2122330d4f67c8c2309e0f9
#
_cell.length_a   1.000
_cell.length_b   1.000
_cell.length_c   1.000
_cell.angle_alpha   90.00
_cell.angle_beta   90.00
_cell.angle_gamma   90.00
#
_symmetry.space_group_name_H-M   'P 1'
#
loop_
_entity.id
_entity.type
_entity.pdbx_description
1 polymer ?
#
loop_
_entity_poly.entity_id
_entity_poly.type
_entity_poly.pdbx_seq_one_letter_code
_entity_poly.pdbx_strand_id
1 'polypeptide(L)'
;IQYTRNEMDFKRGSFRVRGDVLEVFPAYSGSEAYRIEFFGDEVDRIIEIEALTGEAKAQLEHVAIFPASHYVVPKEKMMRATENILAEMKEQVTFFKSEDKLLEAQRIAERTNFDVEMMRETGFCSGIENYSRHLVGSAPGQPPCTLLDYFPDDFLIIVDESHITLPQVRGMYFGDRSRK
;
A
#
# COMPACT_ATOMS: atom_id res chain seq x y z
N ILE A 1 -6.48 -0.32 7.49
CA ILE A 1 -5.51 0.64 6.94
C ILE A 1 -4.04 0.22 7.20
N GLN A 2 -3.80 -1.07 7.50
CA GLN A 2 -2.49 -1.73 7.62
C GLN A 2 -1.59 -1.18 8.75
N TYR A 3 -2.19 -0.71 9.84
CA TYR A 3 -1.47 -0.43 11.08
C TYR A 3 -1.33 -1.69 11.91
N THR A 4 -0.18 -1.87 12.55
CA THR A 4 0.09 -3.03 13.41
C THR A 4 -0.24 -2.70 14.86
N ARG A 5 -1.02 -3.55 15.54
CA ARG A 5 -1.22 -3.41 16.98
C ARG A 5 0.06 -3.77 17.72
N ASN A 6 0.55 -2.85 18.54
CA ASN A 6 1.74 -3.08 19.34
C ASN A 6 1.67 -2.27 20.65
N GLU A 7 1.56 -2.97 21.77
CA GLU A 7 1.42 -2.34 23.09
C GLU A 7 2.78 -1.94 23.69
N MET A 8 3.87 -2.58 23.26
CA MET A 8 5.19 -2.41 23.87
C MET A 8 6.10 -1.48 23.05
N ASP A 9 6.11 -1.64 21.73
CA ASP A 9 6.94 -0.87 20.81
C ASP A 9 6.05 0.05 19.96
N PHE A 10 5.80 1.26 20.49
CA PHE A 10 4.96 2.25 19.84
C PHE A 10 5.76 3.01 18.80
N LYS A 11 5.71 2.51 17.56
CA LYS A 11 6.44 3.05 16.41
C LYS A 11 5.51 3.52 15.30
N ARG A 12 6.05 4.20 14.29
CA ARG A 12 5.31 4.65 13.11
C ARG A 12 4.58 3.49 12.45
N GLY A 13 3.33 3.71 12.06
CA GLY A 13 2.48 2.68 11.47
C GLY A 13 1.96 1.66 12.49
N SER A 14 2.04 1.95 13.78
CA SER A 14 1.43 1.13 14.84
C SER A 14 0.35 1.86 15.61
N PHE A 15 -0.47 1.09 16.30
CA PHE A 15 -1.44 1.57 17.26
C PHE A 15 -1.44 0.72 18.53
N ARG A 16 -1.91 1.28 19.62
CA ARG A 16 -2.14 0.55 20.89
C ARG A 16 -3.47 0.95 21.51
N VAL A 17 -4.05 0.04 22.28
CA VAL A 17 -5.36 0.25 22.91
C VAL A 17 -5.24 -0.06 24.41
N ARG A 18 -5.61 0.89 25.24
CA ARG A 18 -5.62 0.75 26.70
C ARG A 18 -6.94 1.24 27.27
N GLY A 19 -7.82 0.28 27.63
CA GLY A 19 -9.19 0.62 28.02
C GLY A 19 -9.92 1.33 26.88
N ASP A 20 -10.48 2.50 27.16
CA ASP A 20 -11.21 3.33 26.22
C ASP A 20 -10.31 4.33 25.45
N VAL A 21 -9.00 4.10 25.45
CA VAL A 21 -8.02 4.95 24.79
C VAL A 21 -7.33 4.21 23.66
N LEU A 22 -7.43 4.77 22.45
CA LEU A 22 -6.69 4.36 21.26
C LEU A 22 -5.57 5.37 21.00
N GLU A 23 -4.34 4.91 20.94
CA GLU A 23 -3.22 5.73 20.49
C GLU A 23 -2.71 5.22 19.15
N VAL A 24 -2.54 6.13 18.19
CA VAL A 24 -2.10 5.83 16.82
C VAL A 24 -0.87 6.67 16.51
N PHE A 25 0.21 6.01 16.06
CA PHE A 25 1.39 6.70 15.55
C PHE A 25 1.40 6.63 14.03
N PRO A 26 1.02 7.73 13.34
CA PRO A 26 0.91 7.73 11.90
C PRO A 26 2.23 7.37 11.20
N ALA A 27 2.15 6.62 10.11
CA ALA A 27 3.33 6.20 9.35
C ALA A 27 4.10 7.38 8.73
N TYR A 28 3.39 8.48 8.47
CA TYR A 28 3.91 9.72 7.87
C TYR A 28 4.38 10.77 8.89
N SER A 29 4.09 10.59 10.17
CA SER A 29 4.46 11.57 11.20
C SER A 29 5.94 11.53 11.57
N GLY A 30 6.49 12.66 11.99
CA GLY A 30 7.82 12.78 12.56
C GLY A 30 7.91 12.22 13.98
N SER A 31 7.21 12.83 14.90
CA SER A 31 7.18 12.50 16.34
C SER A 31 5.78 12.57 16.95
N GLU A 32 4.80 13.10 16.22
CA GLU A 32 3.44 13.27 16.70
C GLU A 32 2.64 11.98 16.55
N ALA A 33 1.91 11.63 17.61
CA ALA A 33 0.91 10.58 17.61
C ALA A 33 -0.44 11.14 18.05
N TYR A 34 -1.51 10.39 17.83
CA TYR A 34 -2.85 10.78 18.20
C TYR A 34 -3.39 9.87 19.29
N ARG A 35 -3.89 10.45 20.36
CA ARG A 35 -4.66 9.79 21.42
C ARG A 35 -6.12 10.10 21.22
N ILE A 36 -6.93 9.07 21.03
CA ILE A 36 -8.36 9.13 20.83
C ILE A 36 -9.01 8.49 22.04
N GLU A 37 -9.74 9.26 22.79
CA GLU A 37 -10.46 8.84 24.00
C GLU A 37 -11.91 8.60 23.65
N PHE A 38 -12.45 7.45 24.06
CA PHE A 38 -13.83 7.05 23.82
C PHE A 38 -14.65 7.14 25.10
N PHE A 39 -15.91 7.47 24.95
CA PHE A 39 -16.94 7.28 25.96
C PHE A 39 -18.04 6.38 25.38
N GLY A 40 -17.99 5.10 25.76
CA GLY A 40 -18.77 4.07 25.09
C GLY A 40 -18.35 3.91 23.62
N ASP A 41 -19.29 4.09 22.69
CA ASP A 41 -19.06 3.97 21.25
C ASP A 41 -18.77 5.31 20.56
N GLU A 42 -18.68 6.40 21.32
CA GLU A 42 -18.46 7.74 20.79
C GLU A 42 -17.04 8.25 21.09
N VAL A 43 -16.47 9.04 20.20
CA VAL A 43 -15.21 9.74 20.42
C VAL A 43 -15.45 10.93 21.31
N ASP A 44 -14.88 10.93 22.52
CA ASP A 44 -14.96 12.05 23.47
C ASP A 44 -13.91 13.12 23.16
N ARG A 45 -12.66 12.72 22.98
CA ARG A 45 -11.55 13.65 22.70
C ARG A 45 -10.53 13.08 21.75
N ILE A 46 -9.92 13.97 20.96
CA ILE A 46 -8.76 13.68 20.12
C ILE A 46 -7.63 14.62 20.55
N ILE A 47 -6.51 14.05 20.92
CA ILE A 47 -5.36 14.78 21.46
C ILE A 47 -4.13 14.43 20.63
N GLU A 48 -3.43 15.45 20.14
CA GLU A 48 -2.09 15.27 19.58
C GLU A 48 -1.09 15.14 20.72
N ILE A 49 -0.27 14.10 20.68
CA ILE A 49 0.72 13.79 21.71
C ILE A 49 2.11 13.61 21.09
N GLU A 50 3.14 13.84 21.87
CA GLU A 50 4.50 13.42 21.55
C GLU A 50 4.58 11.89 21.70
N ALA A 51 4.95 11.17 20.62
CA ALA A 51 4.90 9.71 20.61
C ALA A 51 5.83 9.06 21.64
N LEU A 52 6.97 9.68 21.92
CA LEU A 52 7.98 9.14 22.84
C LEU A 52 7.59 9.36 24.31
N THR A 53 7.13 10.54 24.67
CA THR A 53 6.84 10.91 26.06
C THR A 53 5.36 10.73 26.45
N GLY A 54 4.46 10.73 25.46
CA GLY A 54 3.03 10.73 25.65
C GLY A 54 2.48 12.12 26.12
N GLU A 55 3.30 13.17 26.07
CA GLU A 55 2.90 14.52 26.47
C GLU A 55 1.88 15.09 25.49
N ALA A 56 0.79 15.65 26.03
CA ALA A 56 -0.25 16.28 25.23
C ALA A 56 0.24 17.62 24.67
N LYS A 57 0.12 17.80 23.35
CA LYS A 57 0.49 19.03 22.63
C LYS A 57 -0.74 19.91 22.35
N ALA A 58 -1.78 19.30 21.79
CA ALA A 58 -2.98 20.02 21.39
C ALA A 58 -4.21 19.12 21.44
N GLN A 59 -5.38 19.72 21.67
CA GLN A 59 -6.66 19.05 21.45
C GLN A 59 -7.16 19.38 20.04
N LEU A 60 -7.64 18.37 19.32
CA LEU A 60 -8.10 18.47 17.96
C LEU A 60 -9.61 18.17 17.86
N GLU A 61 -10.29 18.81 16.93
CA GLU A 61 -11.69 18.50 16.62
C GLU A 61 -11.80 17.29 15.68
N HIS A 62 -10.82 17.11 14.81
CA HIS A 62 -10.75 15.99 13.87
C HIS A 62 -9.31 15.65 13.52
N VAL A 63 -9.08 14.41 13.07
CA VAL A 63 -7.79 13.95 12.57
C VAL A 63 -8.01 13.03 11.37
N ALA A 64 -7.15 13.15 10.35
CA ALA A 64 -7.10 12.24 9.23
C ALA A 64 -5.92 11.26 9.39
N ILE A 65 -6.23 9.96 9.51
CA ILE A 65 -5.22 8.91 9.63
C ILE A 65 -5.17 8.17 8.30
N PHE A 66 -4.10 8.41 7.55
CA PHE A 66 -3.87 7.77 6.25
C PHE A 66 -3.31 6.36 6.42
N PRO A 67 -3.48 5.46 5.43
CA PRO A 67 -2.94 4.11 5.47
C PRO A 67 -1.43 4.07 5.71
N ALA A 68 -0.97 3.03 6.41
CA ALA A 68 0.45 2.82 6.69
C ALA A 68 1.23 2.22 5.51
N SER A 69 0.53 1.68 4.51
CA SER A 69 1.14 1.10 3.31
C SER A 69 0.39 1.50 2.04
N HIS A 70 1.04 1.26 0.89
CA HIS A 70 0.44 1.51 -0.43
C HIS A 70 -0.61 0.44 -0.79
N TYR A 71 -1.51 0.81 -1.70
CA TYR A 71 -2.55 -0.08 -2.25
C TYR A 71 -3.54 -0.65 -1.23
N VAL A 72 -3.76 0.05 -0.13
CA VAL A 72 -4.83 -0.29 0.81
C VAL A 72 -6.17 0.09 0.18
N VAL A 73 -7.02 -0.91 -0.05
CA VAL A 73 -8.33 -0.73 -0.67
C VAL A 73 -9.42 -1.37 0.21
N PRO A 74 -10.69 -0.91 0.10
CA PRO A 74 -11.81 -1.54 0.80
C PRO A 74 -11.95 -3.03 0.46
N LYS A 75 -12.44 -3.83 1.41
CA LYS A 75 -12.57 -5.28 1.28
C LYS A 75 -13.31 -5.71 0.00
N GLU A 76 -14.40 -5.03 -0.33
CA GLU A 76 -15.18 -5.32 -1.53
C GLU A 76 -14.37 -5.09 -2.82
N LYS A 77 -13.56 -4.03 -2.85
CA LYS A 77 -12.67 -3.73 -3.98
C LYS A 77 -11.56 -4.77 -4.08
N MET A 78 -11.00 -5.20 -2.94
CA MET A 78 -10.01 -6.28 -2.87
C MET A 78 -10.57 -7.58 -3.42
N MET A 79 -11.79 -7.96 -3.04
CA MET A 79 -12.44 -9.19 -3.53
C MET A 79 -12.56 -9.17 -5.06
N ARG A 80 -13.09 -8.10 -5.64
CA ARG A 80 -13.18 -7.95 -7.11
C ARG A 80 -11.81 -7.97 -7.80
N ALA A 81 -10.82 -7.31 -7.21
CA ALA A 81 -9.47 -7.32 -7.74
C ALA A 81 -8.88 -8.74 -7.77
N THR A 82 -9.05 -9.52 -6.68
CA THR A 82 -8.54 -10.90 -6.63
C THR A 82 -9.24 -11.84 -7.62
N GLU A 83 -10.53 -11.64 -7.89
CA GLU A 83 -11.24 -12.39 -8.94
C GLU A 83 -10.68 -12.10 -10.34
N ASN A 84 -10.44 -10.82 -10.66
CA ASN A 84 -9.85 -10.40 -11.93
C ASN A 84 -8.41 -10.91 -12.08
N ILE A 85 -7.60 -10.88 -11.02
CA ILE A 85 -6.23 -11.43 -10.99
C ILE A 85 -6.26 -12.93 -11.30
N LEU A 86 -7.15 -13.69 -10.68
CA LEU A 86 -7.29 -15.12 -10.93
C LEU A 86 -7.75 -15.44 -12.36
N ALA A 87 -8.63 -14.61 -12.93
CA ALA A 87 -9.07 -14.76 -14.32
C ALA A 87 -7.90 -14.54 -15.28
N GLU A 88 -7.17 -13.43 -15.13
CA GLU A 88 -5.99 -13.15 -15.96
C GLU A 88 -4.89 -14.22 -15.80
N MET A 89 -4.65 -14.69 -14.59
CA MET A 89 -3.70 -15.79 -14.34
C MET A 89 -4.07 -17.05 -15.13
N LYS A 90 -5.35 -17.44 -15.18
CA LYS A 90 -5.80 -18.60 -15.94
C LYS A 90 -5.56 -18.46 -17.44
N GLU A 91 -5.82 -17.26 -17.97
CA GLU A 91 -5.54 -16.94 -19.38
C GLU A 91 -4.04 -17.05 -19.67
N GLN A 92 -3.19 -16.48 -18.79
CA GLN A 92 -1.75 -16.52 -18.96
C GLN A 92 -1.17 -17.92 -18.80
N VAL A 93 -1.69 -18.72 -17.89
CA VAL A 93 -1.32 -20.15 -17.74
C VAL A 93 -1.65 -20.93 -19.01
N THR A 94 -2.82 -20.67 -19.61
CA THR A 94 -3.24 -21.32 -20.86
C THR A 94 -2.31 -20.92 -22.00
N PHE A 95 -1.97 -19.64 -22.09
CA PHE A 95 -1.02 -19.14 -23.08
C PHE A 95 0.36 -19.80 -22.92
N PHE A 96 0.94 -19.83 -21.71
CA PHE A 96 2.25 -20.47 -21.49
C PHE A 96 2.24 -21.96 -21.82
N LYS A 97 1.15 -22.67 -21.52
CA LYS A 97 1.01 -24.08 -21.92
C LYS A 97 0.96 -24.27 -23.43
N SER A 98 0.32 -23.35 -24.17
CA SER A 98 0.27 -23.43 -25.64
C SER A 98 1.65 -23.15 -26.28
N GLU A 99 2.54 -22.43 -25.58
CA GLU A 99 3.90 -22.13 -25.97
C GLU A 99 4.91 -23.15 -25.44
N ASP A 100 4.46 -24.29 -24.88
CA ASP A 100 5.27 -25.34 -24.24
C ASP A 100 6.16 -24.84 -23.07
N LYS A 101 5.76 -23.71 -22.43
CA LYS A 101 6.43 -23.11 -21.27
C LYS A 101 5.80 -23.58 -19.96
N LEU A 102 5.94 -24.89 -19.70
CA LEU A 102 5.25 -25.53 -18.57
C LEU A 102 5.74 -25.05 -17.20
N LEU A 103 7.03 -24.75 -17.07
CA LEU A 103 7.61 -24.24 -15.82
C LEU A 103 7.10 -22.84 -15.49
N GLU A 104 7.03 -21.96 -16.47
CA GLU A 104 6.50 -20.61 -16.34
C GLU A 104 5.01 -20.65 -15.98
N ALA A 105 4.25 -21.53 -16.63
CA ALA A 105 2.85 -21.76 -16.33
C ALA A 105 2.62 -22.20 -14.86
N GLN A 106 3.44 -23.12 -14.36
CA GLN A 106 3.37 -23.57 -12.98
C GLN A 106 3.75 -22.45 -12.01
N ARG A 107 4.86 -21.77 -12.23
CA ARG A 107 5.36 -20.71 -11.34
C ARG A 107 4.38 -19.55 -11.20
N ILE A 108 3.79 -19.08 -12.31
CA ILE A 108 2.82 -18.00 -12.25
C ILE A 108 1.56 -18.43 -11.51
N ALA A 109 1.09 -19.66 -11.73
CA ALA A 109 -0.08 -20.18 -11.03
C ALA A 109 0.15 -20.29 -9.52
N GLU A 110 1.26 -20.90 -9.10
CA GLU A 110 1.59 -21.07 -7.69
C GLU A 110 1.73 -19.72 -6.97
N ARG A 111 2.53 -18.80 -7.56
CA ARG A 111 2.75 -17.49 -6.98
C ARG A 111 1.47 -16.68 -6.89
N THR A 112 0.70 -16.59 -7.98
CA THR A 112 -0.52 -15.77 -8.00
C THR A 112 -1.57 -16.31 -7.02
N ASN A 113 -1.73 -17.63 -6.91
CA ASN A 113 -2.65 -18.22 -5.93
C ASN A 113 -2.23 -17.88 -4.50
N PHE A 114 -0.94 -18.01 -4.17
CA PHE A 114 -0.41 -17.62 -2.85
C PHE A 114 -0.62 -16.13 -2.56
N ASP A 115 -0.28 -15.24 -3.50
CA ASP A 115 -0.44 -13.80 -3.35
C ASP A 115 -1.92 -13.41 -3.16
N VAL A 116 -2.85 -14.06 -3.90
CA VAL A 116 -4.29 -13.84 -3.77
C VAL A 116 -4.81 -14.32 -2.41
N GLU A 117 -4.33 -15.45 -1.91
CA GLU A 117 -4.68 -15.93 -0.58
C GLU A 117 -4.24 -14.93 0.50
N MET A 118 -2.99 -14.44 0.43
CA MET A 118 -2.49 -13.41 1.32
C MET A 118 -3.30 -12.11 1.26
N MET A 119 -3.66 -11.66 0.06
CA MET A 119 -4.50 -10.47 -0.11
C MET A 119 -5.90 -10.64 0.51
N ARG A 120 -6.49 -11.83 0.42
CA ARG A 120 -7.82 -12.11 1.01
C ARG A 120 -7.79 -12.17 2.53
N GLU A 121 -6.73 -12.76 3.10
CA GLU A 121 -6.60 -12.95 4.54
C GLU A 121 -6.10 -11.68 5.25
N THR A 122 -5.08 -11.03 4.70
CA THR A 122 -4.40 -9.92 5.37
C THR A 122 -4.62 -8.55 4.73
N GLY A 123 -5.20 -8.51 3.52
CA GLY A 123 -5.32 -7.30 2.71
C GLY A 123 -4.00 -6.87 2.05
N PHE A 124 -2.97 -7.72 2.07
CA PHE A 124 -1.64 -7.40 1.55
C PHE A 124 -0.93 -8.66 1.03
N CYS A 125 -0.01 -8.49 0.07
CA CYS A 125 0.97 -9.50 -0.31
C CYS A 125 2.31 -8.85 -0.66
N SER A 126 3.38 -9.63 -0.64
CA SER A 126 4.70 -9.14 -1.08
C SER A 126 4.69 -8.87 -2.59
N GLY A 127 5.06 -7.67 -3.00
CA GLY A 127 4.99 -7.24 -4.41
C GLY A 127 3.58 -6.89 -4.87
N ILE A 128 2.73 -6.40 -3.96
CA ILE A 128 1.34 -5.98 -4.24
C ILE A 128 1.27 -4.96 -5.39
N GLU A 129 2.32 -4.19 -5.63
CA GLU A 129 2.44 -3.25 -6.75
C GLU A 129 2.32 -3.94 -8.12
N ASN A 130 2.66 -5.23 -8.23
CA ASN A 130 2.48 -5.99 -9.47
C ASN A 130 1.00 -6.18 -9.84
N TYR A 131 0.11 -6.03 -8.89
CA TYR A 131 -1.34 -6.14 -9.03
C TYR A 131 -2.04 -4.77 -9.04
N SER A 132 -1.26 -3.67 -9.08
CA SER A 132 -1.77 -2.29 -8.98
C SER A 132 -2.91 -1.99 -9.96
N ARG A 133 -2.83 -2.49 -11.20
CA ARG A 133 -3.86 -2.34 -12.23
C ARG A 133 -5.23 -2.81 -11.74
N HIS A 134 -5.29 -3.99 -11.14
CA HIS A 134 -6.54 -4.57 -10.62
C HIS A 134 -7.04 -3.85 -9.36
N LEU A 135 -6.10 -3.46 -8.47
CA LEU A 135 -6.42 -2.76 -7.21
C LEU A 135 -6.92 -1.34 -7.46
N VAL A 136 -6.32 -0.63 -8.41
CA VAL A 136 -6.75 0.72 -8.81
C VAL A 136 -7.96 0.68 -9.74
N GLY A 137 -8.06 -0.35 -10.58
CA GLY A 137 -9.12 -0.52 -11.58
C GLY A 137 -8.77 0.13 -12.92
N SER A 138 -7.48 0.20 -13.25
CA SER A 138 -6.98 0.75 -14.51
C SER A 138 -7.17 -0.24 -15.67
N ALA A 139 -7.32 0.29 -16.88
CA ALA A 139 -7.39 -0.54 -18.08
C ALA A 139 -6.02 -1.17 -18.40
N PRO A 140 -5.98 -2.31 -19.12
CA PRO A 140 -4.74 -2.90 -19.60
C PRO A 140 -3.88 -1.89 -20.38
N GLY A 141 -2.58 -1.84 -20.10
CA GLY A 141 -1.64 -0.92 -20.75
C GLY A 141 -1.60 0.50 -20.19
N GLN A 142 -2.48 0.87 -19.27
CA GLN A 142 -2.37 2.13 -18.57
C GLN A 142 -1.22 2.10 -17.56
N PRO A 143 -0.37 3.13 -17.52
CA PRO A 143 0.68 3.23 -16.51
C PRO A 143 0.07 3.42 -15.12
N PRO A 144 0.73 2.93 -14.05
CA PRO A 144 0.33 3.25 -12.70
C PRO A 144 0.52 4.75 -12.42
N CYS A 145 -0.28 5.28 -11.50
CA CYS A 145 -0.13 6.65 -11.01
C CYS A 145 1.24 6.81 -10.32
N THR A 146 1.94 7.87 -10.66
CA THR A 146 3.26 8.20 -10.13
C THR A 146 3.20 9.50 -9.32
N LEU A 147 4.27 9.84 -8.62
CA LEU A 147 4.36 11.12 -7.91
C LEU A 147 4.19 12.32 -8.86
N LEU A 148 4.60 12.19 -10.13
CA LEU A 148 4.48 13.25 -11.11
C LEU A 148 3.02 13.59 -11.46
N ASP A 149 2.10 12.64 -11.32
CA ASP A 149 0.68 12.85 -11.59
C ASP A 149 -0.02 13.76 -10.56
N TYR A 150 0.66 14.06 -9.44
CA TYR A 150 0.17 14.99 -8.41
C TYR A 150 0.66 16.43 -8.60
N PHE A 151 1.54 16.66 -9.57
CA PHE A 151 1.98 18.01 -9.91
C PHE A 151 0.94 18.71 -10.79
N PRO A 152 0.87 20.06 -10.80
CA PRO A 152 0.07 20.78 -11.77
C PRO A 152 0.58 20.52 -13.20
N ASP A 153 -0.28 20.75 -14.22
CA ASP A 153 0.05 20.48 -15.62
C ASP A 153 1.29 21.26 -16.11
N ASP A 154 1.52 22.43 -15.55
CA ASP A 154 2.69 23.27 -15.84
C ASP A 154 3.69 23.17 -14.69
N PHE A 155 4.69 22.31 -14.84
CA PHE A 155 5.77 22.15 -13.87
C PHE A 155 7.12 21.92 -14.54
N LEU A 156 8.20 22.29 -13.84
CA LEU A 156 9.57 22.12 -14.29
C LEU A 156 10.24 20.97 -13.53
N ILE A 157 10.82 20.04 -14.28
CA ILE A 157 11.66 18.99 -13.71
C ILE A 157 13.12 19.39 -13.85
N ILE A 158 13.82 19.45 -12.73
CA ILE A 158 15.28 19.64 -12.67
C ILE A 158 15.89 18.32 -12.22
N VAL A 159 16.68 17.70 -13.10
CA VAL A 159 17.35 16.41 -12.81
C VAL A 159 18.80 16.68 -12.48
N ASP A 160 19.15 16.51 -11.20
CA ASP A 160 20.54 16.56 -10.75
C ASP A 160 21.29 15.30 -11.23
N GLU A 161 22.59 15.48 -11.55
CA GLU A 161 23.46 14.41 -12.08
C GLU A 161 22.80 13.66 -13.27
N SER A 162 22.18 14.40 -14.17
CA SER A 162 21.38 13.84 -15.29
C SER A 162 22.15 12.85 -16.16
N HIS A 163 23.48 13.00 -16.25
CA HIS A 163 24.35 12.09 -16.98
C HIS A 163 24.42 10.69 -16.36
N ILE A 164 24.10 10.53 -15.07
CA ILE A 164 23.99 9.26 -14.35
C ILE A 164 22.53 8.83 -14.24
N THR A 165 21.67 9.73 -13.81
CA THR A 165 20.25 9.46 -13.52
C THR A 165 19.49 8.96 -14.74
N LEU A 166 19.62 9.63 -15.89
CA LEU A 166 18.89 9.26 -17.12
C LEU A 166 19.29 7.88 -17.67
N PRO A 167 20.59 7.51 -17.76
CA PRO A 167 20.97 6.16 -18.12
C PRO A 167 20.46 5.08 -17.14
N GLN A 168 20.42 5.35 -15.84
CA GLN A 168 19.88 4.43 -14.84
C GLN A 168 18.38 4.20 -15.04
N VAL A 169 17.59 5.26 -15.15
CA VAL A 169 16.14 5.16 -15.42
C VAL A 169 15.87 4.39 -16.71
N ARG A 170 16.66 4.65 -17.77
CA ARG A 170 16.56 3.93 -19.04
C ARG A 170 16.89 2.43 -18.88
N GLY A 171 17.89 2.10 -18.08
CA GLY A 171 18.25 0.71 -17.77
C GLY A 171 17.15 -0.01 -16.97
N MET A 172 16.50 0.68 -16.02
CA MET A 172 15.41 0.14 -15.23
C MET A 172 14.18 -0.22 -16.06
N TYR A 173 13.90 0.51 -17.14
CA TYR A 173 12.77 0.24 -18.04
C TYR A 173 12.78 -1.19 -18.59
N PHE A 174 13.91 -1.65 -19.10
CA PHE A 174 14.00 -3.00 -19.63
C PHE A 174 13.91 -4.09 -18.55
N GLY A 175 14.46 -3.83 -17.37
CA GLY A 175 14.36 -4.71 -16.22
C GLY A 175 12.93 -4.85 -15.69
N ASP A 176 12.17 -3.76 -15.67
CA ASP A 176 10.76 -3.79 -15.28
C ASP A 176 9.90 -4.50 -16.32
N ARG A 177 10.10 -4.19 -17.61
CA ARG A 177 9.38 -4.84 -18.70
C ARG A 177 9.61 -6.36 -18.78
N SER A 178 10.81 -6.83 -18.40
CA SER A 178 11.11 -8.27 -18.42
C SER A 178 10.45 -9.03 -17.27
N ARG A 179 9.98 -8.35 -16.24
CA ARG A 179 9.31 -8.93 -15.06
C ARG A 179 7.78 -8.97 -15.17
N LYS A 180 7.24 -8.16 -16.07
CA LYS A 180 5.82 -8.11 -16.41
C LYS A 180 5.55 -8.87 -17.70
#